data_198fcc2963b1199985617f6475309ba4
#
_entry.id   198fcc2963b1199985617f6475309ba4
#
_cell.length_a   1.000
_cell.length_b   1.000
_cell.length_c   1.000
_cell.angle_alpha   90.00
_cell.angle_beta   90.00
_cell.angle_gamma   90.00
#
_symmetry.space_group_name_H-M   'P 1'
#
loop_
_entity.id
_entity.type
_entity.pdbx_description
1 polymer ?
#
loop_
_entity_poly.entity_id
_entity_poly.type
_entity_poly.pdbx_seq_one_letter_code
_entity_poly.pdbx_strand_id
1 'polypeptide(L)'
;MIDIREILVRIFSAIFLSMCTGSCMFVFWMALRKFFADKIRPKVYDLILKIILIAYYVPAGYLLVNIFFDNRYVFDFTGTIIKAFYAISLFWLAGAIATVLKFGERTFRIRREKERCFPCKMYVQKIFEDCKRELGIRRSIEVLQGYRIQIPMTAGILKPCVFLPVEDMEEEQLKTCIYHELTHYKKHDIFWNYIACLMVCIHWYCPWIRTVFRKNDEWSEVICDLSAIGYVGSAKRYFTTIFEMSQKSQGIKAYRAACLFESRDSLEQRIYYAMMYRKQKKIKYAAVIAMTVIFCGMSVTSILAASKGYQKAYTKWVQETEVEIEEPDDEEEERISYEEKTGVLGNDKSETIKKINFKKMDAMTLETYVKAGKRLRYKGLTPKRNENIEIFITSQKNFKGIKVGIIDSQNRIRYIQDRGRDLVEHRFKIEKEGKYDVFIEMEDKKDVKIVGMINIDDD
;
A
#
# COMPACT_ATOMS: atom_id res chain seq x y z
N MET A 1 22.91 -8.96 -2.36
CA MET A 1 21.93 -9.40 -1.32
C MET A 1 21.06 -8.20 -1.07
N ILE A 2 19.79 -8.25 -1.42
CA ILE A 2 18.86 -7.11 -1.24
C ILE A 2 18.80 -6.77 0.25
N ASP A 3 19.00 -5.51 0.60
CA ASP A 3 18.95 -5.05 2.00
C ASP A 3 17.48 -5.18 2.50
N ILE A 4 17.29 -5.83 3.65
CA ILE A 4 15.96 -5.98 4.28
C ILE A 4 15.31 -4.61 4.51
N ARG A 5 16.11 -3.57 4.76
CA ARG A 5 15.64 -2.20 4.92
C ARG A 5 14.97 -1.69 3.66
N GLU A 6 15.60 -1.90 2.52
CA GLU A 6 15.07 -1.50 1.21
C GLU A 6 13.77 -2.22 0.88
N ILE A 7 13.71 -3.54 1.12
CA ILE A 7 12.46 -4.31 0.93
C ILE A 7 11.32 -3.72 1.75
N LEU A 8 11.54 -3.42 3.02
CA LEU A 8 10.50 -2.88 3.90
C LEU A 8 10.02 -1.51 3.43
N VAL A 9 10.94 -0.64 3.00
CA VAL A 9 10.61 0.69 2.47
C VAL A 9 9.80 0.56 1.16
N ARG A 10 10.19 -0.32 0.25
CA ARG A 10 9.45 -0.58 -1.01
C ARG A 10 8.04 -1.10 -0.75
N ILE A 11 7.88 -2.04 0.20
CA ILE A 11 6.56 -2.55 0.62
C ILE A 11 5.70 -1.41 1.18
N PHE A 12 6.25 -0.60 2.09
CA PHE A 12 5.52 0.53 2.66
C PHE A 12 5.11 1.55 1.59
N SER A 13 6.00 1.88 0.66
CA SER A 13 5.72 2.81 -0.45
C SER A 13 4.59 2.28 -1.36
N ALA A 14 4.61 1.00 -1.68
CA ALA A 14 3.56 0.35 -2.45
C ALA A 14 2.20 0.42 -1.74
N ILE A 15 2.18 0.16 -0.43
CA ILE A 15 0.99 0.24 0.41
C ILE A 15 0.50 1.69 0.54
N PHE A 16 1.40 2.65 0.69
CA PHE A 16 1.06 4.06 0.75
C PHE A 16 0.39 4.55 -0.55
N LEU A 17 0.92 4.19 -1.70
CA LEU A 17 0.32 4.53 -3.00
C LEU A 17 -1.05 3.85 -3.20
N SER A 18 -1.21 2.60 -2.76
CA SER A 18 -2.53 1.93 -2.81
C SER A 18 -3.55 2.60 -1.89
N MET A 19 -3.11 3.10 -0.72
CA MET A 19 -3.95 3.91 0.16
C MET A 19 -4.42 5.20 -0.52
N CYS A 20 -3.53 5.93 -1.17
CA CYS A 20 -3.89 7.16 -1.90
C CYS A 20 -4.94 6.86 -2.98
N THR A 21 -4.71 5.81 -3.78
CA THR A 21 -5.64 5.36 -4.82
C THR A 21 -7.02 5.02 -4.25
N GLY A 22 -7.08 4.14 -3.26
CA GLY A 22 -8.33 3.74 -2.62
C GLY A 22 -9.07 4.92 -1.98
N SER A 23 -8.34 5.85 -1.35
CA SER A 23 -8.91 7.06 -0.74
C SER A 23 -9.52 8.00 -1.78
N CYS A 24 -8.84 8.25 -2.89
CA CYS A 24 -9.38 9.05 -4.00
C CYS A 24 -10.65 8.43 -4.58
N MET A 25 -10.63 7.11 -4.81
CA MET A 25 -11.81 6.36 -5.26
C MET A 25 -12.96 6.48 -4.27
N PHE A 26 -12.68 6.41 -2.98
CA PHE A 26 -13.70 6.53 -1.94
C PHE A 26 -14.31 7.94 -1.87
N VAL A 27 -13.51 8.99 -1.97
CA VAL A 27 -13.99 10.39 -2.04
C VAL A 27 -14.92 10.57 -3.24
N PHE A 28 -14.53 10.04 -4.40
CA PHE A 28 -15.38 10.05 -5.59
C PHE A 28 -16.70 9.28 -5.39
N TRP A 29 -16.65 8.10 -4.77
CA TRP A 29 -17.83 7.35 -4.42
C TRP A 29 -18.78 8.13 -3.49
N MET A 30 -18.24 8.87 -2.52
CA MET A 30 -19.05 9.74 -1.66
C MET A 30 -19.71 10.85 -2.45
N ALA A 31 -19.01 11.47 -3.39
CA ALA A 31 -19.57 12.49 -4.29
C ALA A 31 -20.66 11.90 -5.17
N LEU A 32 -20.40 10.75 -5.80
CA LEU A 32 -21.38 10.02 -6.62
C LEU A 32 -22.66 9.74 -5.84
N ARG A 33 -22.53 9.28 -4.60
CA ARG A 33 -23.68 9.04 -3.71
C ARG A 33 -24.44 10.33 -3.41
N LYS A 34 -23.75 11.43 -3.13
CA LYS A 34 -24.38 12.72 -2.82
C LYS A 34 -25.22 13.24 -3.97
N PHE A 35 -24.74 13.13 -5.21
CA PHE A 35 -25.41 13.70 -6.39
C PHE A 35 -26.40 12.74 -7.07
N PHE A 36 -26.28 11.43 -6.84
CA PHE A 36 -27.05 10.41 -7.57
C PHE A 36 -27.74 9.41 -6.64
N ALA A 37 -27.97 9.74 -5.36
CA ALA A 37 -28.53 8.83 -4.35
C ALA A 37 -29.79 8.10 -4.83
N ASP A 38 -30.72 8.84 -5.45
CA ASP A 38 -32.02 8.31 -5.85
C ASP A 38 -32.02 7.67 -7.25
N LYS A 39 -30.94 7.81 -8.01
CA LYS A 39 -30.85 7.35 -9.41
C LYS A 39 -30.11 6.01 -9.54
N ILE A 40 -29.22 5.70 -8.63
CA ILE A 40 -28.37 4.50 -8.69
C ILE A 40 -28.88 3.45 -7.71
N ARG A 41 -28.97 2.20 -8.18
CA ARG A 41 -29.41 1.08 -7.33
C ARG A 41 -28.41 0.77 -6.21
N PRO A 42 -28.88 0.39 -5.02
CA PRO A 42 -28.05 -0.02 -3.89
C PRO A 42 -26.98 -1.04 -4.25
N LYS A 43 -27.31 -2.03 -5.09
CA LYS A 43 -26.34 -3.05 -5.55
C LYS A 43 -25.11 -2.48 -6.26
N VAL A 44 -25.26 -1.36 -6.97
CA VAL A 44 -24.15 -0.72 -7.68
C VAL A 44 -23.25 0.00 -6.69
N TYR A 45 -23.79 0.67 -5.70
CA TYR A 45 -23.00 1.30 -4.64
C TYR A 45 -22.19 0.28 -3.83
N ASP A 46 -22.80 -0.86 -3.48
CA ASP A 46 -22.11 -1.97 -2.81
C ASP A 46 -20.99 -2.55 -3.68
N LEU A 47 -21.25 -2.78 -4.97
CA LEU A 47 -20.23 -3.28 -5.90
C LEU A 47 -19.03 -2.33 -6.01
N ILE A 48 -19.29 -1.02 -6.14
CA ILE A 48 -18.21 -0.03 -6.22
C ILE A 48 -17.40 -0.03 -4.92
N LEU A 49 -18.02 -0.14 -3.74
CA LEU A 49 -17.31 -0.25 -2.48
C LEU A 49 -16.41 -1.48 -2.42
N LYS A 50 -16.85 -2.64 -2.93
CA LYS A 50 -16.04 -3.85 -3.02
C LYS A 50 -14.84 -3.66 -3.97
N ILE A 51 -15.02 -2.94 -5.08
CA ILE A 51 -13.92 -2.56 -5.97
C ILE A 51 -12.94 -1.63 -5.25
N ILE A 52 -13.43 -0.67 -4.46
CA ILE A 52 -12.57 0.21 -3.64
C ILE A 52 -11.77 -0.61 -2.63
N LEU A 53 -12.41 -1.57 -1.94
CA LEU A 53 -11.70 -2.47 -1.02
C LEU A 53 -10.55 -3.20 -1.72
N ILE A 54 -10.77 -3.71 -2.93
CA ILE A 54 -9.72 -4.36 -3.73
C ILE A 54 -8.62 -3.36 -4.10
N ALA A 55 -8.97 -2.12 -4.46
CA ALA A 55 -8.02 -1.08 -4.84
C ALA A 55 -7.04 -0.72 -3.71
N TYR A 56 -7.43 -0.84 -2.46
CA TYR A 56 -6.53 -0.69 -1.31
C TYR A 56 -5.47 -1.79 -1.21
N TYR A 57 -5.71 -2.98 -1.80
CA TYR A 57 -4.75 -4.10 -1.78
C TYR A 57 -3.87 -4.15 -3.01
N VAL A 58 -4.38 -3.66 -4.15
CA VAL A 58 -3.62 -3.72 -5.40
C VAL A 58 -2.70 -2.51 -5.47
N PRO A 59 -1.38 -2.70 -5.45
CA PRO A 59 -0.42 -1.60 -5.56
C PRO A 59 -0.31 -1.11 -7.00
N ALA A 60 -1.47 -0.84 -7.64
CA ALA A 60 -1.52 -0.44 -9.05
C ALA A 60 -0.72 0.83 -9.30
N GLY A 61 -0.71 1.78 -8.34
CA GLY A 61 0.11 2.98 -8.42
C GLY A 61 1.59 2.68 -8.46
N TYR A 62 2.05 1.80 -7.61
CA TYR A 62 3.44 1.36 -7.58
C TYR A 62 3.85 0.66 -8.87
N LEU A 63 3.00 -0.25 -9.37
CA LEU A 63 3.25 -0.96 -10.62
C LEU A 63 3.28 0.00 -11.83
N LEU A 64 2.36 0.96 -11.90
CA LEU A 64 2.31 1.94 -12.99
C LEU A 64 3.51 2.90 -12.93
N VAL A 65 3.93 3.33 -11.75
CA VAL A 65 5.14 4.13 -11.60
C VAL A 65 6.35 3.38 -12.11
N ASN A 66 6.47 2.10 -11.76
CA ASN A 66 7.59 1.26 -12.24
C ASN A 66 7.57 0.98 -13.75
N ILE A 67 6.41 1.04 -14.41
CA ILE A 67 6.27 0.81 -15.85
C ILE A 67 6.51 2.09 -16.65
N PHE A 68 6.01 3.24 -16.17
CA PHE A 68 6.02 4.49 -16.93
C PHE A 68 7.14 5.46 -16.53
N PHE A 69 7.74 5.28 -15.37
CA PHE A 69 8.86 6.06 -14.90
C PHE A 69 10.01 5.09 -14.67
N ASP A 70 11.13 5.32 -15.32
CA ASP A 70 12.31 4.44 -15.21
C ASP A 70 12.64 4.21 -13.73
N ASN A 71 12.81 2.95 -13.37
CA ASN A 71 12.85 2.43 -12.00
C ASN A 71 13.95 3.05 -11.12
N ARG A 72 14.95 3.68 -11.76
CA ARG A 72 16.17 4.15 -11.09
C ARG A 72 15.95 5.35 -10.16
N TYR A 73 14.94 6.19 -10.41
CA TYR A 73 14.80 7.48 -9.75
C TYR A 73 13.71 7.58 -8.66
N VAL A 74 12.75 6.67 -8.66
CA VAL A 74 11.56 6.80 -7.78
C VAL A 74 11.77 6.16 -6.42
N PHE A 75 12.71 5.22 -6.30
CA PHE A 75 12.88 4.39 -5.09
C PHE A 75 14.33 4.14 -4.70
N ASP A 76 15.30 4.84 -5.28
CA ASP A 76 16.68 4.81 -4.79
C ASP A 76 16.82 5.73 -3.57
N PHE A 77 16.67 5.11 -2.42
CA PHE A 77 16.81 5.76 -1.14
C PHE A 77 18.28 5.69 -0.71
N THR A 78 19.01 6.78 -0.84
CA THR A 78 20.41 6.87 -0.41
C THR A 78 20.57 7.57 0.95
N GLY A 79 21.60 7.24 1.69
CA GLY A 79 22.06 7.98 2.87
C GLY A 79 21.08 8.12 4.02
N THR A 80 20.85 9.36 4.46
CA THR A 80 20.01 9.70 5.63
C THR A 80 18.53 9.47 5.36
N ILE A 81 18.11 9.60 4.11
CA ILE A 81 16.70 9.46 3.68
C ILE A 81 16.22 8.04 3.90
N ILE A 82 17.01 7.04 3.52
CA ILE A 82 16.62 5.62 3.74
C ILE A 82 16.39 5.32 5.21
N LYS A 83 17.19 5.93 6.12
CA LYS A 83 17.02 5.75 7.58
C LYS A 83 15.68 6.30 8.06
N ALA A 84 15.27 7.48 7.57
CA ALA A 84 14.00 8.10 7.92
C ALA A 84 12.81 7.27 7.38
N PHE A 85 12.83 6.89 6.09
CA PHE A 85 11.79 6.03 5.51
C PHE A 85 11.74 4.66 6.17
N TYR A 86 12.88 4.09 6.54
CA TYR A 86 12.94 2.83 7.29
C TYR A 86 12.30 2.97 8.66
N ALA A 87 12.57 4.05 9.40
CA ALA A 87 11.93 4.31 10.69
C ALA A 87 10.40 4.46 10.56
N ILE A 88 9.92 5.19 9.54
CA ILE A 88 8.49 5.32 9.23
C ILE A 88 7.89 3.95 8.91
N SER A 89 8.58 3.13 8.12
CA SER A 89 8.12 1.80 7.74
C SER A 89 8.05 0.85 8.94
N LEU A 90 8.99 0.95 9.88
CA LEU A 90 8.96 0.19 11.15
C LEU A 90 7.79 0.63 12.03
N PHE A 91 7.54 1.95 12.13
CA PHE A 91 6.40 2.48 12.87
C PHE A 91 5.07 2.00 12.27
N TRP A 92 4.98 2.03 10.93
CA TRP A 92 3.83 1.47 10.23
C TRP A 92 3.64 -0.03 10.53
N LEU A 93 4.71 -0.81 10.46
CA LEU A 93 4.66 -2.26 10.72
C LEU A 93 4.21 -2.55 12.15
N ALA A 94 4.73 -1.83 13.13
CA ALA A 94 4.34 -1.97 14.54
C ALA A 94 2.85 -1.69 14.74
N GLY A 95 2.31 -0.62 14.13
CA GLY A 95 0.88 -0.31 14.15
C GLY A 95 0.02 -1.34 13.44
N ALA A 96 0.49 -1.88 12.31
CA ALA A 96 -0.19 -2.96 11.59
C ALA A 96 -0.26 -4.23 12.45
N ILE A 97 0.84 -4.63 13.08
CA ILE A 97 0.88 -5.78 14.01
C ILE A 97 -0.10 -5.55 15.17
N ALA A 98 -0.06 -4.38 15.80
CA ALA A 98 -0.95 -4.07 16.93
C ALA A 98 -2.43 -4.15 16.56
N THR A 99 -2.80 -3.68 15.36
CA THR A 99 -4.18 -3.76 14.86
C THR A 99 -4.57 -5.18 14.47
N VAL A 100 -3.68 -5.97 13.89
CA VAL A 100 -3.88 -7.41 13.61
C VAL A 100 -4.09 -8.19 14.91
N LEU A 101 -3.31 -7.93 15.95
CA LEU A 101 -3.48 -8.58 17.27
C LEU A 101 -4.84 -8.26 17.89
N LYS A 102 -5.29 -7.00 17.84
CA LYS A 102 -6.64 -6.60 18.30
C LYS A 102 -7.74 -7.32 17.51
N PHE A 103 -7.57 -7.45 16.21
CA PHE A 103 -8.52 -8.18 15.36
C PHE A 103 -8.51 -9.68 15.66
N GLY A 104 -7.33 -10.27 15.88
CA GLY A 104 -7.16 -11.67 16.28
C GLY A 104 -7.84 -11.97 17.61
N GLU A 105 -7.64 -11.11 18.62
CA GLU A 105 -8.32 -11.21 19.92
C GLU A 105 -9.85 -11.25 19.76
N ARG A 106 -10.38 -10.40 18.87
CA ARG A 106 -11.81 -10.32 18.59
C ARG A 106 -12.33 -11.62 17.95
N THR A 107 -11.62 -12.13 16.96
CA THR A 107 -11.96 -13.39 16.30
C THR A 107 -11.91 -14.55 17.28
N PHE A 108 -10.94 -14.55 18.20
CA PHE A 108 -10.80 -15.54 19.26
C PHE A 108 -11.98 -15.48 20.24
N ARG A 109 -12.46 -14.27 20.58
CA ARG A 109 -13.67 -14.12 21.42
C ARG A 109 -14.90 -14.76 20.78
N ILE A 110 -15.14 -14.53 19.48
CA ILE A 110 -16.25 -15.15 18.74
C ILE A 110 -16.14 -16.68 18.79
N ARG A 111 -14.92 -17.23 18.60
CA ARG A 111 -14.69 -18.67 18.70
C ARG A 111 -15.00 -19.20 20.10
N ARG A 112 -14.57 -18.50 21.15
CA ARG A 112 -14.84 -18.85 22.54
C ARG A 112 -16.34 -18.79 22.87
N GLU A 113 -17.09 -17.84 22.30
CA GLU A 113 -18.55 -17.80 22.47
C GLU A 113 -19.23 -18.97 21.75
N LYS A 114 -18.74 -19.38 20.59
CA LYS A 114 -19.23 -20.58 19.90
C LYS A 114 -19.17 -21.82 20.80
N GLU A 115 -18.09 -21.98 21.56
CA GLU A 115 -17.90 -23.12 22.49
C GLU A 115 -18.91 -23.13 23.66
N ARG A 116 -19.57 -21.99 23.94
CA ARG A 116 -20.57 -21.83 24.98
C ARG A 116 -22.01 -21.95 24.48
N CYS A 117 -22.16 -22.02 23.17
CA CYS A 117 -23.44 -22.20 22.52
C CYS A 117 -23.82 -23.69 22.43
N PHE A 118 -25.07 -23.97 22.31
CA PHE A 118 -25.64 -25.29 22.22
C PHE A 118 -26.59 -25.41 21.03
N PRO A 119 -26.91 -26.65 20.56
CA PRO A 119 -27.82 -26.85 19.44
C PRO A 119 -29.21 -26.29 19.72
N CYS A 120 -29.81 -25.69 18.69
CA CYS A 120 -31.17 -25.16 18.77
C CYS A 120 -32.21 -26.27 18.99
N LYS A 121 -33.38 -25.88 19.52
CA LYS A 121 -34.56 -26.76 19.60
C LYS A 121 -34.92 -27.31 18.21
N MET A 122 -35.48 -28.52 18.14
CA MET A 122 -35.80 -29.20 16.88
C MET A 122 -36.68 -28.37 15.93
N TYR A 123 -37.66 -27.62 16.44
CA TYR A 123 -38.51 -26.79 15.62
C TYR A 123 -37.75 -25.63 14.97
N VAL A 124 -36.78 -25.03 15.69
CA VAL A 124 -35.91 -23.96 15.16
C VAL A 124 -35.01 -24.49 14.06
N GLN A 125 -34.43 -25.69 14.26
CA GLN A 125 -33.61 -26.37 13.24
C GLN A 125 -34.42 -26.65 11.99
N LYS A 126 -35.68 -27.10 12.11
CA LYS A 126 -36.57 -27.33 10.97
C LYS A 126 -36.83 -26.06 10.18
N ILE A 127 -37.22 -24.96 10.87
CA ILE A 127 -37.43 -23.66 10.25
C ILE A 127 -36.16 -23.17 9.54
N PHE A 128 -35.01 -23.35 10.18
CA PHE A 128 -33.70 -22.98 9.61
C PHE A 128 -33.41 -23.74 8.31
N GLU A 129 -33.59 -25.04 8.29
CA GLU A 129 -33.36 -25.86 7.08
C GLU A 129 -34.38 -25.53 5.97
N ASP A 130 -35.61 -25.21 6.30
CA ASP A 130 -36.62 -24.78 5.31
C ASP A 130 -36.22 -23.43 4.67
N CYS A 131 -35.88 -22.42 5.48
CA CYS A 131 -35.38 -21.13 4.98
C CYS A 131 -34.09 -21.29 4.15
N LYS A 132 -33.17 -22.14 4.59
CA LYS A 132 -31.93 -22.44 3.87
C LYS A 132 -32.21 -23.05 2.50
N ARG A 133 -33.18 -23.97 2.40
CA ARG A 133 -33.61 -24.60 1.16
C ARG A 133 -34.25 -23.60 0.20
N GLU A 134 -35.12 -22.73 0.71
CA GLU A 134 -35.75 -21.66 -0.06
C GLU A 134 -34.72 -20.68 -0.63
N LEU A 135 -33.64 -20.39 0.13
CA LEU A 135 -32.52 -19.58 -0.33
C LEU A 135 -31.60 -20.30 -1.34
N GLY A 136 -31.79 -21.62 -1.55
CA GLY A 136 -30.96 -22.44 -2.44
C GLY A 136 -29.56 -22.71 -1.89
N ILE A 137 -29.37 -22.65 -0.57
CA ILE A 137 -28.09 -22.90 0.08
C ILE A 137 -27.92 -24.39 0.32
N ARG A 138 -26.97 -25.02 -0.38
CA ARG A 138 -26.69 -26.47 -0.29
C ARG A 138 -25.67 -26.81 0.79
N ARG A 139 -24.81 -25.86 1.17
CA ARG A 139 -23.75 -26.10 2.18
C ARG A 139 -24.36 -26.30 3.56
N SER A 140 -23.74 -27.20 4.35
CA SER A 140 -24.08 -27.33 5.76
C SER A 140 -23.68 -26.06 6.51
N ILE A 141 -24.63 -25.47 7.23
CA ILE A 141 -24.46 -24.32 8.12
C ILE A 141 -24.97 -24.76 9.48
N GLU A 142 -24.15 -24.60 10.49
CA GLU A 142 -24.50 -24.92 11.86
C GLU A 142 -25.40 -23.80 12.43
N VAL A 143 -26.46 -24.16 13.16
CA VAL A 143 -27.29 -23.21 13.89
C VAL A 143 -27.24 -23.50 15.37
N LEU A 144 -26.83 -22.50 16.17
CA LEU A 144 -26.61 -22.61 17.60
C LEU A 144 -27.36 -21.52 18.35
N GLN A 145 -27.74 -21.84 19.59
CA GLN A 145 -28.31 -20.87 20.54
C GLN A 145 -27.34 -20.61 21.68
N GLY A 146 -27.36 -19.37 22.21
CA GLY A 146 -26.53 -19.01 23.35
C GLY A 146 -27.16 -17.93 24.21
N TYR A 147 -27.07 -18.07 25.55
CA TYR A 147 -27.61 -17.09 26.52
C TYR A 147 -26.96 -15.70 26.41
N ARG A 148 -25.74 -15.62 25.87
CA ARG A 148 -25.04 -14.35 25.64
C ARG A 148 -25.29 -13.77 24.27
N ILE A 149 -25.93 -14.50 23.40
CA ILE A 149 -26.32 -14.06 22.07
C ILE A 149 -27.64 -13.33 22.20
N GLN A 150 -27.63 -12.03 21.94
CA GLN A 150 -28.84 -11.18 22.07
C GLN A 150 -29.47 -10.85 20.75
N ILE A 151 -28.67 -10.86 19.70
CA ILE A 151 -29.10 -10.58 18.34
C ILE A 151 -28.61 -11.75 17.47
N PRO A 152 -29.43 -12.23 16.53
CA PRO A 152 -28.98 -13.18 15.52
C PRO A 152 -27.71 -12.67 14.86
N MET A 153 -26.77 -13.55 14.57
CA MET A 153 -25.55 -13.22 13.85
C MET A 153 -24.96 -14.42 13.13
N THR A 154 -24.34 -14.17 11.99
CA THR A 154 -23.62 -15.18 11.21
C THR A 154 -22.12 -14.97 11.35
N ALA A 155 -21.36 -16.05 11.59
CA ALA A 155 -19.91 -16.02 11.66
C ALA A 155 -19.27 -17.27 11.02
N GLY A 156 -17.96 -17.16 10.69
CA GLY A 156 -17.16 -18.25 10.15
C GLY A 156 -17.20 -18.34 8.62
N ILE A 157 -16.02 -18.31 7.99
CA ILE A 157 -15.87 -18.46 6.53
C ILE A 157 -15.83 -19.94 6.14
N LEU A 158 -14.97 -20.71 6.79
CA LEU A 158 -14.75 -22.13 6.46
C LEU A 158 -15.83 -23.03 7.08
N LYS A 159 -16.23 -22.76 8.32
CA LYS A 159 -17.30 -23.47 9.04
C LYS A 159 -18.34 -22.43 9.46
N PRO A 160 -19.27 -22.08 8.55
CA PRO A 160 -20.27 -21.05 8.84
C PRO A 160 -21.23 -21.53 9.92
N CYS A 161 -21.56 -20.61 10.81
CA CYS A 161 -22.47 -20.83 11.91
C CYS A 161 -23.39 -19.62 12.07
N VAL A 162 -24.68 -19.86 12.28
CA VAL A 162 -25.66 -18.85 12.65
C VAL A 162 -25.93 -18.98 14.14
N PHE A 163 -25.82 -17.89 14.87
CA PHE A 163 -26.11 -17.81 16.29
C PHE A 163 -27.46 -17.14 16.49
N LEU A 164 -28.29 -17.73 17.33
CA LEU A 164 -29.60 -17.23 17.69
C LEU A 164 -29.68 -17.00 19.22
N PRO A 165 -30.43 -16.00 19.67
CA PRO A 165 -30.74 -15.86 21.10
C PRO A 165 -31.60 -17.02 21.60
N VAL A 166 -31.55 -17.27 22.90
CA VAL A 166 -32.34 -18.34 23.57
C VAL A 166 -33.81 -17.94 23.75
N GLU A 167 -34.11 -16.65 23.64
CA GLU A 167 -35.47 -16.13 23.78
C GLU A 167 -36.41 -16.76 22.73
N ASP A 168 -37.63 -17.12 23.19
CA ASP A 168 -38.67 -17.60 22.29
C ASP A 168 -39.14 -16.46 21.38
N MET A 169 -39.05 -16.66 20.12
CA MET A 169 -39.53 -15.76 19.05
C MET A 169 -40.75 -16.38 18.39
N GLU A 170 -41.67 -15.54 17.95
CA GLU A 170 -42.71 -15.99 17.04
C GLU A 170 -42.09 -16.58 15.75
N GLU A 171 -42.75 -17.56 15.16
CA GLU A 171 -42.21 -18.26 13.98
C GLU A 171 -41.89 -17.29 12.81
N GLU A 172 -42.71 -16.28 12.62
CA GLU A 172 -42.50 -15.26 11.58
C GLU A 172 -41.31 -14.35 11.89
N GLN A 173 -41.10 -13.98 13.15
CA GLN A 173 -39.94 -13.21 13.60
C GLN A 173 -38.67 -14.04 13.39
N LEU A 174 -38.71 -15.32 13.81
CA LEU A 174 -37.62 -16.26 13.64
C LEU A 174 -37.23 -16.45 12.16
N LYS A 175 -38.21 -16.67 11.27
CA LYS A 175 -37.97 -16.74 9.83
C LYS A 175 -37.34 -15.47 9.27
N THR A 176 -37.83 -14.31 9.70
CA THR A 176 -37.29 -13.01 9.27
C THR A 176 -35.81 -12.90 9.61
N CYS A 177 -35.44 -13.23 10.83
CA CYS A 177 -34.04 -13.21 11.26
C CYS A 177 -33.19 -14.23 10.51
N ILE A 178 -33.68 -15.45 10.33
CA ILE A 178 -32.96 -16.50 9.62
C ILE A 178 -32.74 -16.12 8.15
N TYR A 179 -33.73 -15.55 7.46
CA TYR A 179 -33.55 -15.06 6.08
C TYR A 179 -32.50 -13.96 6.01
N HIS A 180 -32.47 -13.03 6.96
CA HIS A 180 -31.47 -11.98 7.03
C HIS A 180 -30.08 -12.58 7.17
N GLU A 181 -29.85 -13.43 8.18
CA GLU A 181 -28.55 -14.04 8.47
C GLU A 181 -28.06 -14.96 7.35
N LEU A 182 -28.92 -15.79 6.79
CA LEU A 182 -28.58 -16.65 5.67
C LEU A 182 -28.28 -15.85 4.38
N THR A 183 -28.85 -14.66 4.25
CA THR A 183 -28.54 -13.76 3.13
C THR A 183 -27.11 -13.21 3.23
N HIS A 184 -26.62 -12.83 4.42
CA HIS A 184 -25.21 -12.48 4.63
C HIS A 184 -24.28 -13.61 4.18
N TYR A 185 -24.60 -14.85 4.56
CA TYR A 185 -23.84 -16.02 4.11
C TYR A 185 -23.87 -16.15 2.57
N LYS A 186 -25.06 -16.11 1.97
CA LYS A 186 -25.24 -16.26 0.51
C LYS A 186 -24.50 -15.22 -0.31
N LYS A 187 -24.32 -14.01 0.23
CA LYS A 187 -23.61 -12.89 -0.42
C LYS A 187 -22.13 -12.82 -0.10
N HIS A 188 -21.63 -13.77 0.69
CA HIS A 188 -20.25 -13.79 1.14
C HIS A 188 -19.83 -12.55 1.95
N ASP A 189 -20.78 -11.92 2.67
CA ASP A 189 -20.51 -10.70 3.43
C ASP A 189 -19.48 -10.94 4.53
N ILE A 190 -19.45 -12.11 5.14
CA ILE A 190 -18.44 -12.50 6.12
C ILE A 190 -17.03 -12.42 5.49
N PHE A 191 -16.86 -12.91 4.27
CA PHE A 191 -15.58 -12.83 3.54
C PHE A 191 -15.18 -11.38 3.28
N TRP A 192 -16.12 -10.55 2.78
CA TRP A 192 -15.86 -9.13 2.52
C TRP A 192 -15.53 -8.35 3.80
N ASN A 193 -16.16 -8.71 4.93
CA ASN A 193 -15.84 -8.12 6.24
C ASN A 193 -14.42 -8.47 6.69
N TYR A 194 -13.96 -9.70 6.48
CA TYR A 194 -12.55 -10.05 6.78
C TYR A 194 -11.57 -9.27 5.89
N ILE A 195 -11.87 -9.14 4.59
CA ILE A 195 -11.09 -8.31 3.68
C ILE A 195 -11.05 -6.86 4.18
N ALA A 196 -12.21 -6.28 4.52
CA ALA A 196 -12.28 -4.93 5.04
C ALA A 196 -11.53 -4.75 6.39
N CYS A 197 -11.56 -5.75 7.28
CA CYS A 197 -10.79 -5.74 8.53
C CYS A 197 -9.28 -5.76 8.27
N LEU A 198 -8.80 -6.60 7.36
CA LEU A 198 -7.38 -6.63 6.98
C LEU A 198 -6.95 -5.30 6.37
N MET A 199 -7.80 -4.69 5.53
CA MET A 199 -7.56 -3.36 4.99
C MET A 199 -7.37 -2.33 6.13
N VAL A 200 -8.23 -2.35 7.17
CA VAL A 200 -8.08 -1.49 8.35
C VAL A 200 -6.77 -1.76 9.08
N CYS A 201 -6.32 -3.02 9.15
CA CYS A 201 -5.06 -3.37 9.80
C CYS A 201 -3.85 -2.84 9.02
N ILE A 202 -3.84 -2.97 7.70
CA ILE A 202 -2.74 -2.54 6.84
C ILE A 202 -2.67 -1.01 6.76
N HIS A 203 -3.83 -0.36 6.59
CA HIS A 203 -3.94 1.09 6.41
C HIS A 203 -4.42 1.81 7.67
N TRP A 204 -4.06 1.31 8.86
CA TRP A 204 -4.51 1.81 10.17
C TRP A 204 -4.27 3.32 10.36
N TYR A 205 -3.27 3.87 9.71
CA TYR A 205 -2.88 5.28 9.73
C TYR A 205 -3.74 6.17 8.81
N CYS A 206 -4.52 5.57 7.90
CA CYS A 206 -5.37 6.31 6.98
C CYS A 206 -6.63 6.83 7.69
N PRO A 207 -6.92 8.15 7.69
CA PRO A 207 -8.06 8.71 8.41
C PRO A 207 -9.42 8.23 7.87
N TRP A 208 -9.49 7.90 6.58
CA TRP A 208 -10.72 7.48 5.91
C TRP A 208 -11.02 5.99 6.04
N ILE A 209 -10.04 5.17 6.41
CA ILE A 209 -10.15 3.72 6.34
C ILE A 209 -11.30 3.15 7.17
N ARG A 210 -11.52 3.69 8.36
CA ARG A 210 -12.65 3.30 9.24
C ARG A 210 -13.99 3.70 8.64
N THR A 211 -14.03 4.82 7.91
CA THR A 211 -15.24 5.27 7.21
C THR A 211 -15.55 4.36 6.03
N VAL A 212 -14.53 3.96 5.26
CA VAL A 212 -14.68 2.97 4.17
C VAL A 212 -15.24 1.65 4.72
N PHE A 213 -14.64 1.14 5.81
CA PHE A 213 -15.12 -0.06 6.49
C PHE A 213 -16.59 0.05 6.90
N ARG A 214 -16.95 1.13 7.63
CA ARG A 214 -18.32 1.36 8.07
C ARG A 214 -19.30 1.47 6.90
N LYS A 215 -18.94 2.13 5.83
CA LYS A 215 -19.80 2.24 4.64
C LYS A 215 -19.96 0.91 3.93
N ASN A 216 -18.93 0.07 3.87
CA ASN A 216 -19.07 -1.29 3.34
C ASN A 216 -20.07 -2.11 4.17
N ASP A 217 -19.99 -2.04 5.49
CA ASP A 217 -20.91 -2.72 6.41
C ASP A 217 -22.35 -2.20 6.23
N GLU A 218 -22.57 -0.88 6.29
CA GLU A 218 -23.88 -0.25 6.08
C GLU A 218 -24.54 -0.67 4.74
N TRP A 219 -23.77 -0.74 3.65
CA TRP A 219 -24.32 -1.12 2.36
C TRP A 219 -24.58 -2.62 2.24
N SER A 220 -23.78 -3.43 2.90
CA SER A 220 -24.02 -4.87 3.03
C SER A 220 -25.37 -5.12 3.70
N GLU A 221 -25.66 -4.41 4.81
CA GLU A 221 -26.94 -4.46 5.51
C GLU A 221 -28.11 -4.09 4.58
N VAL A 222 -28.03 -2.93 3.89
CA VAL A 222 -29.07 -2.50 2.94
C VAL A 222 -29.37 -3.59 1.89
N ILE A 223 -28.33 -4.24 1.36
CA ILE A 223 -28.50 -5.27 0.35
C ILE A 223 -29.09 -6.56 0.95
N CYS A 224 -28.73 -6.91 2.18
CA CYS A 224 -29.31 -8.04 2.89
C CYS A 224 -30.78 -7.81 3.20
N ASP A 225 -31.16 -6.63 3.68
CA ASP A 225 -32.55 -6.25 3.92
C ASP A 225 -33.39 -6.39 2.65
N LEU A 226 -32.94 -5.77 1.54
CA LEU A 226 -33.66 -5.82 0.27
C LEU A 226 -33.87 -7.25 -0.25
N SER A 227 -32.94 -8.15 0.07
CA SER A 227 -33.06 -9.57 -0.32
C SER A 227 -33.97 -10.32 0.63
N ALA A 228 -33.83 -10.13 1.95
CA ALA A 228 -34.63 -10.80 2.95
C ALA A 228 -36.12 -10.38 2.87
N ILE A 229 -36.42 -9.10 2.60
CA ILE A 229 -37.77 -8.60 2.34
C ILE A 229 -38.43 -9.36 1.20
N GLY A 230 -37.69 -9.78 0.18
CA GLY A 230 -38.19 -10.57 -0.92
C GLY A 230 -38.75 -11.92 -0.49
N TYR A 231 -38.21 -12.53 0.55
CA TYR A 231 -38.67 -13.80 1.12
C TYR A 231 -39.76 -13.61 2.18
N VAL A 232 -39.68 -12.58 3.00
CA VAL A 232 -40.68 -12.22 4.03
C VAL A 232 -41.98 -11.69 3.38
N GLY A 233 -41.92 -11.14 2.17
CA GLY A 233 -43.03 -10.62 1.43
C GLY A 233 -43.55 -9.24 1.86
N SER A 234 -43.15 -8.74 3.03
CA SER A 234 -43.60 -7.45 3.58
C SER A 234 -42.44 -6.66 4.21
N ALA A 235 -42.14 -5.49 3.63
CA ALA A 235 -41.15 -4.58 4.19
C ALA A 235 -41.53 -4.05 5.58
N LYS A 236 -42.83 -3.78 5.80
CA LYS A 236 -43.33 -3.31 7.09
C LYS A 236 -43.06 -4.37 8.16
N ARG A 237 -43.48 -5.60 7.96
CA ARG A 237 -43.27 -6.72 8.89
C ARG A 237 -41.78 -6.93 9.16
N TYR A 238 -40.99 -6.96 8.11
CA TYR A 238 -39.54 -7.11 8.21
C TYR A 238 -38.92 -6.07 9.13
N PHE A 239 -39.15 -4.76 8.87
CA PHE A 239 -38.52 -3.70 9.66
C PHE A 239 -39.11 -3.58 11.08
N THR A 240 -40.38 -3.95 11.30
CA THR A 240 -40.95 -4.05 12.67
C THR A 240 -40.15 -5.09 13.46
N THR A 241 -39.92 -6.29 12.92
CA THR A 241 -39.11 -7.33 13.58
C THR A 241 -37.68 -6.85 13.87
N ILE A 242 -37.01 -6.28 12.88
CA ILE A 242 -35.63 -5.77 13.07
C ILE A 242 -35.57 -4.66 14.13
N PHE A 243 -36.54 -3.76 14.15
CA PHE A 243 -36.63 -2.69 15.13
C PHE A 243 -36.85 -3.22 16.54
N GLU A 244 -37.80 -4.16 16.75
CA GLU A 244 -38.05 -4.80 18.06
C GLU A 244 -36.77 -5.49 18.57
N MET A 245 -36.05 -6.20 17.70
CA MET A 245 -34.80 -6.83 18.08
C MET A 245 -33.72 -5.81 18.45
N SER A 246 -33.63 -4.70 17.72
CA SER A 246 -32.64 -3.65 18.00
C SER A 246 -32.92 -2.95 19.35
N GLN A 247 -34.19 -2.79 19.73
CA GLN A 247 -34.56 -2.23 21.02
C GLN A 247 -34.16 -3.14 22.19
N LYS A 248 -34.37 -4.45 22.08
CA LYS A 248 -33.95 -5.43 23.09
C LYS A 248 -32.44 -5.42 23.32
N SER A 249 -31.65 -5.04 22.29
CA SER A 249 -30.18 -5.02 22.36
C SER A 249 -29.58 -3.75 22.97
N GLN A 250 -30.32 -2.67 23.16
CA GLN A 250 -29.79 -1.37 23.61
C GLN A 250 -29.23 -1.39 25.05
N GLY A 251 -29.48 -2.42 25.83
CA GLY A 251 -29.00 -2.54 27.21
C GLY A 251 -27.56 -3.02 27.39
N ILE A 252 -26.93 -3.65 26.38
CA ILE A 252 -25.64 -4.32 26.60
C ILE A 252 -24.67 -4.08 25.41
N LYS A 253 -23.70 -3.22 25.68
CA LYS A 253 -22.61 -2.85 24.73
C LYS A 253 -21.66 -4.02 24.34
N ALA A 254 -21.88 -5.25 24.81
CA ALA A 254 -20.82 -6.25 24.91
C ALA A 254 -20.62 -7.15 23.70
N TYR A 255 -21.61 -7.35 22.82
CA TYR A 255 -21.51 -8.46 21.85
C TYR A 255 -21.75 -8.15 20.37
N ARG A 256 -21.73 -6.89 19.96
CA ARG A 256 -21.66 -6.55 18.52
C ARG A 256 -20.25 -6.82 17.97
N ALA A 257 -19.83 -8.06 18.00
CA ALA A 257 -18.46 -8.43 17.60
C ALA A 257 -18.25 -8.40 16.09
N ALA A 258 -19.29 -8.45 15.29
CA ALA A 258 -19.24 -8.29 13.85
C ALA A 258 -19.59 -6.86 13.41
N CYS A 259 -20.47 -6.16 14.12
CA CYS A 259 -20.90 -4.80 13.81
C CYS A 259 -20.09 -3.78 14.62
N LEU A 260 -19.02 -3.26 14.01
CA LEU A 260 -18.11 -2.32 14.69
C LEU A 260 -18.76 -0.97 15.01
N PHE A 261 -19.82 -0.58 14.31
CA PHE A 261 -20.41 0.75 14.39
C PHE A 261 -21.87 0.79 13.92
N GLU A 262 -22.81 0.13 14.62
CA GLU A 262 -24.21 0.39 14.31
C GLU A 262 -24.63 1.71 14.97
N SER A 263 -24.86 2.72 14.17
CA SER A 263 -25.45 3.99 14.58
C SER A 263 -26.96 3.98 14.33
N ARG A 264 -27.70 4.77 15.08
CA ARG A 264 -29.15 4.99 14.88
C ARG A 264 -29.46 5.43 13.45
N ASP A 265 -28.55 6.19 12.86
CA ASP A 265 -28.61 6.67 11.47
C ASP A 265 -28.58 5.53 10.43
N SER A 266 -28.05 4.35 10.76
CA SER A 266 -27.98 3.23 9.85
C SER A 266 -29.35 2.60 9.58
N LEU A 267 -30.21 2.48 10.59
CA LEU A 267 -31.56 1.89 10.44
C LEU A 267 -32.48 2.79 9.61
N GLU A 268 -32.45 4.10 9.83
CA GLU A 268 -33.20 5.07 9.02
C GLU A 268 -32.77 4.99 7.55
N GLN A 269 -31.47 4.90 7.29
CA GLN A 269 -30.94 4.72 5.94
C GLN A 269 -31.37 3.40 5.32
N ARG A 270 -31.38 2.30 6.06
CA ARG A 270 -31.85 0.97 5.60
C ARG A 270 -33.32 1.02 5.18
N ILE A 271 -34.18 1.62 6.02
CA ILE A 271 -35.61 1.82 5.73
C ILE A 271 -35.78 2.69 4.49
N TYR A 272 -35.09 3.83 4.41
CA TYR A 272 -35.15 4.74 3.27
C TYR A 272 -34.85 4.02 1.96
N TYR A 273 -33.74 3.28 1.88
CA TYR A 273 -33.40 2.56 0.66
C TYR A 273 -34.37 1.43 0.33
N ALA A 274 -34.92 0.76 1.34
CA ALA A 274 -35.94 -0.26 1.10
C ALA A 274 -37.24 0.33 0.51
N MET A 275 -37.65 1.50 0.98
CA MET A 275 -38.81 2.21 0.44
C MET A 275 -38.56 2.74 -0.98
N MET A 276 -37.41 3.32 -1.22
CA MET A 276 -37.04 3.90 -2.51
C MET A 276 -36.74 2.84 -3.58
N TYR A 277 -36.27 1.64 -3.20
CA TYR A 277 -35.88 0.59 -4.14
C TYR A 277 -37.02 0.19 -5.11
N ARG A 278 -38.27 0.17 -4.65
CA ARG A 278 -39.42 -0.14 -5.46
C ARG A 278 -39.71 0.91 -6.54
N LYS A 279 -39.27 2.16 -6.34
CA LYS A 279 -39.49 3.28 -7.27
C LYS A 279 -38.34 3.50 -8.25
N GLN A 280 -37.20 2.87 -8.01
CA GLN A 280 -35.98 3.09 -8.84
C GLN A 280 -36.10 2.39 -10.20
N LYS A 281 -35.86 3.15 -11.27
CA LYS A 281 -35.75 2.62 -12.64
C LYS A 281 -34.53 1.70 -12.76
N LYS A 282 -34.67 0.63 -13.56
CA LYS A 282 -33.53 -0.23 -13.92
C LYS A 282 -32.49 0.60 -14.69
N ILE A 283 -31.31 0.77 -14.16
CA ILE A 283 -30.20 1.38 -14.90
C ILE A 283 -29.85 0.43 -16.07
N LYS A 284 -29.68 0.98 -17.26
CA LYS A 284 -29.20 0.21 -18.42
C LYS A 284 -27.76 -0.29 -18.16
N TYR A 285 -27.47 -1.50 -18.57
CA TYR A 285 -26.11 -2.07 -18.42
C TYR A 285 -25.03 -1.15 -19.01
N ALA A 286 -25.31 -0.47 -20.11
CA ALA A 286 -24.42 0.51 -20.72
C ALA A 286 -24.03 1.65 -19.75
N ALA A 287 -24.96 2.14 -18.93
CA ALA A 287 -24.68 3.18 -17.95
C ALA A 287 -23.81 2.65 -16.79
N VAL A 288 -24.00 1.39 -16.39
CA VAL A 288 -23.13 0.74 -15.37
C VAL A 288 -21.72 0.58 -15.92
N ILE A 289 -21.58 0.11 -17.17
CA ILE A 289 -20.28 -0.02 -17.84
C ILE A 289 -19.61 1.35 -17.96
N ALA A 290 -20.32 2.39 -18.42
CA ALA A 290 -19.78 3.74 -18.54
C ALA A 290 -19.31 4.28 -17.19
N MET A 291 -20.09 4.11 -16.12
CA MET A 291 -19.67 4.50 -14.76
C MET A 291 -18.43 3.72 -14.30
N THR A 292 -18.34 2.43 -14.59
CA THR A 292 -17.18 1.62 -14.25
C THR A 292 -15.94 2.08 -14.99
N VAL A 293 -16.05 2.39 -16.29
CA VAL A 293 -14.94 2.93 -17.11
C VAL A 293 -14.49 4.29 -16.59
N ILE A 294 -15.42 5.20 -16.30
CA ILE A 294 -15.09 6.52 -15.70
C ILE A 294 -14.38 6.33 -14.37
N PHE A 295 -14.87 5.40 -13.55
CA PHE A 295 -14.32 5.12 -12.23
C PHE A 295 -12.89 4.53 -12.31
N CYS A 296 -12.65 3.61 -13.25
CA CYS A 296 -11.32 3.09 -13.54
C CYS A 296 -10.39 4.19 -14.09
N GLY A 297 -10.88 5.03 -15.00
CA GLY A 297 -10.13 6.15 -15.53
C GLY A 297 -9.72 7.15 -14.45
N MET A 298 -10.64 7.51 -13.56
CA MET A 298 -10.34 8.38 -12.42
C MET A 298 -9.35 7.75 -11.43
N SER A 299 -9.41 6.43 -11.23
CA SER A 299 -8.42 5.75 -10.38
C SER A 299 -7.02 5.81 -10.99
N VAL A 300 -6.90 5.62 -12.31
CA VAL A 300 -5.61 5.77 -13.03
C VAL A 300 -5.07 7.20 -12.92
N THR A 301 -5.91 8.22 -13.16
CA THR A 301 -5.48 9.62 -13.03
C THR A 301 -5.08 9.98 -11.60
N SER A 302 -5.79 9.45 -10.60
CA SER A 302 -5.45 9.64 -9.18
C SER A 302 -4.11 8.98 -8.83
N ILE A 303 -3.84 7.80 -9.37
CA ILE A 303 -2.57 7.08 -9.22
C ILE A 303 -1.43 7.93 -9.82
N LEU A 304 -1.59 8.41 -11.05
CA LEU A 304 -0.58 9.23 -11.71
C LEU A 304 -0.35 10.56 -10.97
N ALA A 305 -1.41 11.19 -10.47
CA ALA A 305 -1.30 12.41 -9.67
C ALA A 305 -0.59 12.16 -8.33
N ALA A 306 -0.93 11.07 -7.63
CA ALA A 306 -0.28 10.69 -6.38
C ALA A 306 1.20 10.34 -6.60
N SER A 307 1.53 9.66 -7.69
CA SER A 307 2.90 9.31 -8.06
C SER A 307 3.73 10.54 -8.39
N LYS A 308 3.20 11.46 -9.20
CA LYS A 308 3.85 12.75 -9.48
C LYS A 308 4.01 13.61 -8.21
N GLY A 309 3.01 13.62 -7.34
CA GLY A 309 3.08 14.32 -6.05
C GLY A 309 4.16 13.73 -5.14
N TYR A 310 4.24 12.41 -5.06
CA TYR A 310 5.28 11.71 -4.31
C TYR A 310 6.66 11.99 -4.89
N GLN A 311 6.83 11.87 -6.20
CA GLN A 311 8.07 12.18 -6.90
C GLN A 311 8.50 13.62 -6.65
N LYS A 312 7.59 14.61 -6.82
CA LYS A 312 7.88 16.02 -6.57
C LYS A 312 8.28 16.29 -5.12
N ALA A 313 7.60 15.68 -4.16
CA ALA A 313 7.95 15.81 -2.73
C ALA A 313 9.30 15.16 -2.43
N TYR A 314 9.57 14.01 -3.00
CA TYR A 314 10.85 13.30 -2.89
C TYR A 314 11.97 14.12 -3.51
N THR A 315 11.83 14.58 -4.76
CA THR A 315 12.83 15.40 -5.44
C THR A 315 13.11 16.70 -4.68
N LYS A 316 12.05 17.40 -4.21
CA LYS A 316 12.22 18.61 -3.41
C LYS A 316 13.00 18.33 -2.11
N TRP A 317 12.69 17.23 -1.45
CA TRP A 317 13.37 16.86 -0.20
C TRP A 317 14.81 16.40 -0.44
N VAL A 318 15.06 15.68 -1.55
CA VAL A 318 16.41 15.32 -1.99
C VAL A 318 17.20 16.55 -2.39
N GLN A 319 16.61 17.49 -3.13
CA GLN A 319 17.26 18.75 -3.52
C GLN A 319 17.64 19.63 -2.31
N GLU A 320 16.83 19.62 -1.24
CA GLU A 320 17.14 20.34 -0.01
C GLU A 320 18.25 19.65 0.82
N THR A 321 18.50 18.34 0.60
CA THR A 321 19.42 17.53 1.41
C THR A 321 20.58 16.93 0.62
N GLU A 322 20.46 16.76 -0.69
CA GLU A 322 21.45 16.12 -1.57
C GLU A 322 21.69 16.97 -2.82
N VAL A 323 22.84 16.80 -3.45
CA VAL A 323 23.18 17.45 -4.74
C VAL A 323 22.35 16.80 -5.84
N GLU A 324 21.65 17.61 -6.61
CA GLU A 324 20.93 17.17 -7.79
C GLU A 324 21.92 16.64 -8.83
N ILE A 325 21.72 15.40 -9.28
CA ILE A 325 22.42 14.87 -10.46
C ILE A 325 21.53 15.23 -11.63
N GLU A 326 21.84 16.33 -12.33
CA GLU A 326 21.24 16.57 -13.64
C GLU A 326 21.78 15.50 -14.60
N GLU A 327 20.90 14.64 -15.10
CA GLU A 327 21.26 13.86 -16.30
C GLU A 327 21.37 14.83 -17.46
N PRO A 328 22.43 14.73 -18.29
CA PRO A 328 22.48 15.50 -19.53
C PRO A 328 21.27 15.11 -20.38
N ASP A 329 20.55 16.13 -20.88
CA ASP A 329 19.53 15.90 -21.90
C ASP A 329 20.12 15.05 -23.03
N ASP A 330 19.37 14.04 -23.48
CA ASP A 330 19.80 13.09 -24.55
C ASP A 330 20.23 13.76 -25.87
N GLU A 331 20.09 15.08 -25.97
CA GLU A 331 20.49 15.87 -27.14
C GLU A 331 21.94 16.43 -27.07
N GLU A 332 22.64 16.35 -25.92
CA GLU A 332 24.06 16.74 -25.80
C GLU A 332 24.99 15.56 -25.49
N GLU A 333 24.84 14.41 -26.12
CA GLU A 333 25.90 13.38 -26.17
C GLU A 333 27.05 13.81 -27.10
N GLU A 334 27.62 14.97 -26.93
CA GLU A 334 29.05 15.13 -27.19
C GLU A 334 29.80 14.47 -26.03
N ARG A 335 30.12 13.17 -26.19
CA ARG A 335 30.98 12.44 -25.25
C ARG A 335 32.26 13.27 -25.08
N ILE A 336 32.38 13.91 -23.94
CA ILE A 336 33.53 14.72 -23.56
C ILE A 336 34.71 13.75 -23.44
N SER A 337 35.58 13.71 -24.43
CA SER A 337 36.81 12.91 -24.38
C SER A 337 37.83 13.68 -23.56
N TYR A 338 38.08 13.23 -22.33
CA TYR A 338 39.18 13.73 -21.52
C TYR A 338 40.50 13.07 -21.98
N GLU A 339 41.55 13.87 -22.05
CA GLU A 339 42.90 13.37 -22.25
C GLU A 339 43.43 12.74 -20.95
N GLU A 340 43.67 11.44 -20.97
CA GLU A 340 44.25 10.75 -19.82
C GLU A 340 45.72 11.09 -19.65
N LYS A 341 46.10 11.49 -18.46
CA LYS A 341 47.48 11.76 -18.04
C LYS A 341 48.01 10.62 -17.18
N THR A 342 49.26 10.28 -17.36
CA THR A 342 49.92 9.27 -16.55
C THR A 342 51.00 9.92 -15.64
N GLY A 343 51.26 9.29 -14.52
CA GLY A 343 52.28 9.78 -13.55
C GLY A 343 52.57 8.75 -12.47
N VAL A 344 53.36 9.16 -11.50
CA VAL A 344 53.60 8.39 -10.29
C VAL A 344 53.05 9.18 -9.10
N LEU A 345 52.42 8.50 -8.16
CA LEU A 345 51.81 9.10 -7.00
C LEU A 345 52.86 9.76 -6.11
N GLY A 346 52.86 11.10 -6.00
CA GLY A 346 53.71 11.82 -5.10
C GLY A 346 53.22 11.76 -3.64
N ASN A 347 54.15 11.70 -2.69
CA ASN A 347 53.85 11.59 -1.25
C ASN A 347 53.47 12.92 -0.58
N ASP A 348 53.38 14.01 -1.32
CA ASP A 348 53.34 15.37 -0.74
C ASP A 348 51.97 15.85 -0.24
N LYS A 349 50.87 15.04 -0.38
CA LYS A 349 49.55 15.47 0.08
C LYS A 349 48.95 14.57 1.12
N SER A 350 48.35 15.16 2.13
CA SER A 350 47.63 14.39 3.16
C SER A 350 46.42 13.69 2.54
N GLU A 351 46.37 12.37 2.64
CA GLU A 351 45.33 11.52 2.07
C GLU A 351 44.25 11.18 3.10
N THR A 352 42.99 11.22 2.69
CA THR A 352 41.90 10.61 3.45
C THR A 352 41.57 9.27 2.79
N ILE A 353 41.83 8.16 3.46
CA ILE A 353 41.68 6.82 2.93
C ILE A 353 40.31 6.27 3.37
N LYS A 354 39.48 5.85 2.39
CA LYS A 354 38.25 5.08 2.62
C LYS A 354 38.42 3.67 2.04
N LYS A 355 38.19 2.64 2.85
CA LYS A 355 38.19 1.24 2.36
C LYS A 355 36.82 0.90 1.82
N ILE A 356 36.78 0.33 0.61
CA ILE A 356 35.58 -0.13 -0.04
C ILE A 356 35.56 -1.66 -0.06
N ASN A 357 34.40 -2.24 0.13
CA ASN A 357 34.22 -3.69 0.02
C ASN A 357 33.36 -4.01 -1.21
N PHE A 358 34.00 -3.98 -2.37
CA PHE A 358 33.38 -4.30 -3.67
C PHE A 358 33.03 -5.80 -3.85
N LYS A 359 33.30 -6.68 -2.87
CA LYS A 359 33.03 -8.11 -2.99
C LYS A 359 31.55 -8.49 -3.26
N LYS A 360 30.63 -7.51 -3.28
CA LYS A 360 29.18 -7.74 -3.39
C LYS A 360 28.41 -6.76 -4.28
N MET A 361 29.04 -5.74 -4.85
CA MET A 361 28.37 -4.73 -5.67
C MET A 361 29.33 -4.23 -6.74
N ASP A 362 28.88 -4.18 -7.98
CA ASP A 362 29.65 -3.70 -9.12
C ASP A 362 29.69 -2.16 -9.17
N ALA A 363 28.86 -1.48 -8.41
CA ALA A 363 28.74 -0.01 -8.33
C ALA A 363 28.71 0.51 -6.89
N MET A 364 29.26 1.70 -6.65
CA MET A 364 29.26 2.41 -5.39
C MET A 364 28.90 3.88 -5.57
N THR A 365 27.94 4.38 -4.83
CA THR A 365 27.62 5.80 -4.74
C THR A 365 28.53 6.53 -3.76
N LEU A 366 28.92 7.75 -4.10
CA LEU A 366 29.78 8.63 -3.33
C LEU A 366 28.99 9.86 -2.89
N GLU A 367 28.98 10.14 -1.60
CA GLU A 367 28.56 11.43 -1.06
C GLU A 367 29.58 11.84 0.02
N THR A 368 30.36 12.87 -0.24
CA THR A 368 31.42 13.25 0.69
C THR A 368 31.93 14.67 0.44
N TYR A 369 32.60 15.23 1.45
CA TYR A 369 33.35 16.45 1.30
C TYR A 369 34.80 16.14 0.95
N VAL A 370 35.29 16.70 -0.16
CA VAL A 370 36.73 16.71 -0.46
C VAL A 370 37.32 17.99 0.13
N LYS A 371 38.24 17.82 1.07
CA LYS A 371 38.89 18.95 1.74
C LYS A 371 39.86 19.67 0.80
N ALA A 372 39.92 21.00 0.92
CA ALA A 372 40.81 21.83 0.13
C ALA A 372 42.28 21.31 0.14
N GLY A 373 42.86 21.12 -1.02
CA GLY A 373 44.20 20.65 -1.20
C GLY A 373 44.51 19.23 -0.70
N LYS A 374 43.47 18.44 -0.39
CA LYS A 374 43.62 17.05 0.04
C LYS A 374 43.16 16.09 -1.02
N ARG A 375 43.71 14.87 -0.95
CA ARG A 375 43.31 13.75 -1.82
C ARG A 375 42.41 12.80 -1.03
N LEU A 376 41.28 12.44 -1.65
CA LEU A 376 40.41 11.37 -1.17
C LEU A 376 40.75 10.11 -1.98
N ARG A 377 41.04 9.00 -1.30
CA ARG A 377 41.42 7.74 -1.93
C ARG A 377 40.50 6.61 -1.48
N TYR A 378 39.92 5.94 -2.46
CA TYR A 378 39.05 4.77 -2.27
C TYR A 378 39.82 3.52 -2.65
N LYS A 379 40.04 2.62 -1.67
CA LYS A 379 40.82 1.39 -1.83
C LYS A 379 39.95 0.16 -1.93
N GLY A 380 40.36 -0.77 -2.83
CA GLY A 380 39.84 -2.12 -2.83
C GLY A 380 39.08 -2.57 -4.08
N LEU A 381 39.24 -1.88 -5.20
CA LEU A 381 38.72 -2.33 -6.47
C LEU A 381 39.58 -3.47 -7.03
N THR A 382 38.95 -4.48 -7.61
CA THR A 382 39.62 -5.63 -8.22
C THR A 382 39.01 -5.93 -9.60
N PRO A 383 39.14 -5.01 -10.58
CA PRO A 383 38.64 -5.21 -11.93
C PRO A 383 39.45 -6.29 -12.64
N LYS A 384 38.77 -7.00 -13.54
CA LYS A 384 39.41 -7.94 -14.44
C LYS A 384 40.02 -7.23 -15.66
N ARG A 385 40.80 -7.96 -16.44
CA ARG A 385 41.33 -7.43 -17.70
C ARG A 385 40.19 -7.13 -18.69
N ASN A 386 40.24 -5.97 -19.32
CA ASN A 386 39.27 -5.38 -20.25
C ASN A 386 37.98 -4.84 -19.60
N GLU A 387 37.78 -4.94 -18.28
CA GLU A 387 36.73 -4.18 -17.60
C GLU A 387 37.11 -2.70 -17.58
N ASN A 388 36.08 -1.84 -17.37
CA ASN A 388 36.25 -0.39 -17.21
C ASN A 388 35.98 0.01 -15.76
N ILE A 389 36.77 0.91 -15.21
CA ILE A 389 36.40 1.65 -14.00
C ILE A 389 35.77 2.96 -14.44
N GLU A 390 34.45 3.06 -14.30
CA GLU A 390 33.68 4.25 -14.60
C GLU A 390 33.58 5.12 -13.37
N ILE A 391 33.87 6.42 -13.51
CA ILE A 391 33.80 7.38 -12.42
C ILE A 391 32.95 8.54 -12.89
N PHE A 392 31.85 8.77 -12.15
CA PHE A 392 30.94 9.88 -12.36
C PHE A 392 30.95 10.74 -11.09
N ILE A 393 31.20 12.04 -11.21
CA ILE A 393 31.25 12.99 -10.08
C ILE A 393 30.58 14.28 -10.47
N THR A 394 29.71 14.77 -9.61
CA THR A 394 29.09 16.09 -9.74
C THR A 394 29.14 16.87 -8.42
N SER A 395 28.96 18.19 -8.51
CA SER A 395 28.91 19.09 -7.37
C SER A 395 27.89 20.22 -7.61
N GLN A 396 27.34 20.78 -6.53
CA GLN A 396 26.45 21.96 -6.58
C GLN A 396 27.12 23.23 -7.08
N LYS A 397 28.44 23.26 -7.22
CA LYS A 397 29.22 24.41 -7.65
C LYS A 397 30.29 23.96 -8.62
N ASN A 398 30.50 24.73 -9.69
CA ASN A 398 31.55 24.47 -10.64
C ASN A 398 32.91 24.26 -9.96
N PHE A 399 33.62 23.22 -10.33
CA PHE A 399 34.97 22.95 -9.86
C PHE A 399 35.95 23.99 -10.38
N LYS A 400 36.81 24.53 -9.54
CA LYS A 400 37.98 25.31 -10.01
C LYS A 400 39.08 24.44 -10.55
N GLY A 401 39.08 23.16 -10.22
CA GLY A 401 39.96 22.13 -10.71
C GLY A 401 39.74 20.85 -9.93
N ILE A 402 39.40 19.81 -10.63
CA ILE A 402 39.28 18.44 -10.08
C ILE A 402 40.20 17.52 -10.87
N LYS A 403 40.93 16.65 -10.13
CA LYS A 403 41.64 15.52 -10.70
C LYS A 403 41.00 14.25 -10.19
N VAL A 404 40.62 13.39 -11.12
CA VAL A 404 40.01 12.09 -10.85
C VAL A 404 40.81 11.03 -11.58
N GLY A 405 41.11 9.94 -10.91
CA GLY A 405 41.90 8.90 -11.54
C GLY A 405 41.98 7.60 -10.76
N ILE A 406 42.71 6.67 -11.36
CA ILE A 406 42.97 5.34 -10.82
C ILE A 406 44.44 5.21 -10.43
N ILE A 407 44.72 4.39 -9.42
CA ILE A 407 46.06 4.08 -8.91
C ILE A 407 46.24 2.56 -8.99
N ASP A 408 47.29 2.08 -9.64
CA ASP A 408 47.59 0.64 -9.67
C ASP A 408 48.40 0.19 -8.43
N SER A 409 48.65 -1.11 -8.33
CA SER A 409 49.42 -1.73 -7.27
C SER A 409 50.92 -1.28 -7.20
N GLN A 410 51.43 -0.62 -8.23
CA GLN A 410 52.76 -0.07 -8.32
C GLN A 410 52.80 1.45 -8.09
N ASN A 411 51.72 2.05 -7.58
CA ASN A 411 51.53 3.49 -7.38
C ASN A 411 51.64 4.34 -8.67
N ARG A 412 51.41 3.75 -9.83
CA ARG A 412 51.27 4.50 -11.08
C ARG A 412 49.83 5.00 -11.15
N ILE A 413 49.69 6.26 -11.59
CA ILE A 413 48.41 6.92 -11.71
C ILE A 413 48.04 7.16 -13.16
N ARG A 414 46.75 6.94 -13.48
CA ARG A 414 46.11 7.46 -14.70
C ARG A 414 44.98 8.37 -14.22
N TYR A 415 44.92 9.58 -14.75
CA TYR A 415 43.96 10.54 -14.28
C TYR A 415 43.52 11.52 -15.38
N ILE A 416 42.36 12.08 -15.21
CA ILE A 416 41.84 13.22 -15.94
C ILE A 416 41.86 14.46 -15.05
N GLN A 417 41.93 15.63 -15.66
CA GLN A 417 41.84 16.91 -14.95
C GLN A 417 40.81 17.79 -15.66
N ASP A 418 39.80 18.22 -14.92
CA ASP A 418 38.80 19.15 -15.42
C ASP A 418 38.89 20.51 -14.69
N ARG A 419 38.59 21.61 -15.43
CA ARG A 419 38.58 22.97 -14.89
C ARG A 419 37.32 23.69 -15.35
N GLY A 420 36.42 23.95 -14.41
CA GLY A 420 35.28 24.84 -14.63
C GLY A 420 33.95 24.20 -14.97
N ARG A 421 33.81 22.88 -14.85
CA ARG A 421 32.53 22.16 -14.99
C ARG A 421 32.07 21.65 -13.64
N ASP A 422 30.80 21.34 -13.53
CA ASP A 422 30.13 20.76 -12.35
C ASP A 422 29.95 19.23 -12.44
N LEU A 423 30.24 18.66 -13.63
CA LEU A 423 30.13 17.24 -13.92
C LEU A 423 31.44 16.70 -14.54
N VAL A 424 31.90 15.56 -14.03
CA VAL A 424 33.03 14.80 -14.56
C VAL A 424 32.62 13.36 -14.68
N GLU A 425 32.66 12.82 -15.91
CA GLU A 425 32.43 11.42 -16.23
C GLU A 425 33.60 10.89 -17.06
N HIS A 426 34.16 9.75 -16.65
CA HIS A 426 35.23 9.11 -17.42
C HIS A 426 35.33 7.62 -17.14
N ARG A 427 35.67 6.84 -18.21
CA ARG A 427 35.87 5.39 -18.16
C ARG A 427 37.36 5.08 -18.32
N PHE A 428 37.97 4.49 -17.30
CA PHE A 428 39.35 4.02 -17.33
C PHE A 428 39.41 2.55 -17.75
N LYS A 429 39.86 2.24 -18.97
CA LYS A 429 40.02 0.85 -19.43
C LYS A 429 41.14 0.15 -18.67
N ILE A 430 40.89 -1.06 -18.19
CA ILE A 430 41.81 -1.84 -17.39
C ILE A 430 42.59 -2.81 -18.30
N GLU A 431 43.88 -2.60 -18.46
CA GLU A 431 44.75 -3.43 -19.31
C GLU A 431 45.27 -4.68 -18.58
N LYS A 432 45.41 -4.61 -17.26
CA LYS A 432 45.92 -5.71 -16.42
C LYS A 432 45.04 -5.91 -15.22
N GLU A 433 44.63 -7.16 -14.99
CA GLU A 433 43.93 -7.55 -13.79
C GLU A 433 44.78 -7.25 -12.56
N GLY A 434 44.15 -6.68 -11.52
CA GLY A 434 44.86 -6.35 -10.30
C GLY A 434 44.07 -5.51 -9.32
N LYS A 435 44.75 -5.04 -8.28
CA LYS A 435 44.15 -4.12 -7.31
C LYS A 435 44.34 -2.70 -7.78
N TYR A 436 43.24 -1.97 -7.84
CA TYR A 436 43.20 -0.56 -8.16
C TYR A 436 42.55 0.24 -7.04
N ASP A 437 42.98 1.48 -6.89
CA ASP A 437 42.34 2.45 -6.03
C ASP A 437 41.86 3.63 -6.88
N VAL A 438 40.76 4.27 -6.51
CA VAL A 438 40.29 5.52 -7.14
C VAL A 438 40.70 6.67 -6.27
N PHE A 439 41.15 7.77 -6.87
CA PHE A 439 41.42 9.00 -6.15
C PHE A 439 40.70 10.20 -6.74
N ILE A 440 40.31 11.13 -5.85
CA ILE A 440 39.71 12.39 -6.18
C ILE A 440 40.48 13.46 -5.45
N GLU A 441 40.94 14.45 -6.18
CA GLU A 441 41.76 15.57 -5.67
C GLU A 441 41.18 16.90 -6.16
N MET A 442 40.94 17.83 -5.21
CA MET A 442 40.45 19.15 -5.53
C MET A 442 41.59 20.18 -5.47
N GLU A 443 41.62 21.06 -6.48
CA GLU A 443 42.53 22.21 -6.51
C GLU A 443 41.90 23.46 -5.87
N ASP A 444 40.64 23.36 -5.43
CA ASP A 444 39.95 24.46 -4.78
C ASP A 444 40.50 24.81 -3.38
N LYS A 445 40.34 26.10 -3.00
CA LYS A 445 40.74 26.59 -1.68
C LYS A 445 39.72 26.33 -0.57
N LYS A 446 38.56 25.79 -0.93
CA LYS A 446 37.45 25.48 -0.01
C LYS A 446 37.07 24.01 -0.14
N ASP A 447 36.50 23.45 0.94
CA ASP A 447 35.95 22.12 0.93
C ASP A 447 34.73 22.09 -0.01
N VAL A 448 34.68 21.08 -0.88
CA VAL A 448 33.62 20.90 -1.87
C VAL A 448 32.87 19.60 -1.58
N LYS A 449 31.55 19.69 -1.51
CA LYS A 449 30.69 18.52 -1.43
C LYS A 449 30.56 17.93 -2.84
N ILE A 450 30.90 16.66 -2.96
CA ILE A 450 30.73 15.90 -4.21
C ILE A 450 29.75 14.76 -4.00
N VAL A 451 29.02 14.46 -5.08
CA VAL A 451 28.18 13.28 -5.21
C VAL A 451 28.59 12.57 -6.49
N GLY A 452 28.55 11.27 -6.49
CA GLY A 452 28.96 10.53 -7.66
C GLY A 452 28.81 9.03 -7.51
N MET A 453 29.34 8.34 -8.51
CA MET A 453 29.36 6.89 -8.56
C MET A 453 30.72 6.37 -9.08
N ILE A 454 31.17 5.28 -8.51
CA ILE A 454 32.25 4.46 -9.08
C ILE A 454 31.66 3.11 -9.44
N ASN A 455 31.79 2.71 -10.68
CA ASN A 455 31.28 1.46 -11.24
C ASN A 455 32.41 0.65 -11.85
N ILE A 456 32.28 -0.69 -11.85
CA ILE A 456 33.12 -1.59 -12.65
C ILE A 456 32.15 -2.23 -13.66
N ASP A 457 32.38 -1.95 -14.94
CA ASP A 457 31.49 -2.35 -16.02
C ASP A 457 32.24 -3.22 -17.02
N ASP A 458 31.57 -4.25 -17.51
CA ASP A 458 32.02 -5.07 -18.64
C ASP A 458 31.67 -4.35 -19.96
N ASP A 459 32.59 -4.20 -20.90
CA ASP A 459 32.34 -3.62 -22.24
C ASP A 459 31.23 -4.35 -22.99
#